data_23d381cec1931365079ccae74df1a683
#
_entry.id   23d381cec1931365079ccae74df1a683
#
_cell.length_a   1.000
_cell.length_b   1.000
_cell.length_c   1.000
_cell.angle_alpha   90.00
_cell.angle_beta   90.00
_cell.angle_gamma   90.00
#
_symmetry.space_group_name_H-M   'P 1'
#
loop_
_entity.id
_entity.type
_entity.pdbx_description
1 polymer ?
#
loop_
_entity_poly.entity_id
_entity_poly.type
_entity_poly.pdbx_seq_one_letter_code
_entity_poly.pdbx_strand_id
1 'polypeptide(L)'
;MKNLFNSHRLNIVIGIVLWIGLSITQAADFPEKGDFVKGAKAWANNCTRCHNLRDAKELRDDQWITTTFHMRVRAGLTGQETRDILTFLQQSN
;
A
#
# COMPACT_ATOMS: atom_id res chain seq x y z
N MET A 1 1.36 -53.92 -15.57
CA MET A 1 0.87 -52.86 -16.47
C MET A 1 -0.12 -51.88 -15.81
N LYS A 2 -0.98 -52.35 -14.94
CA LYS A 2 -1.96 -51.43 -14.27
C LYS A 2 -1.34 -50.39 -13.31
N ASN A 3 -0.15 -50.63 -12.76
CA ASN A 3 0.46 -49.75 -11.75
C ASN A 3 1.24 -48.55 -12.36
N LEU A 4 1.71 -48.63 -13.60
CA LEU A 4 2.41 -47.54 -14.32
C LEU A 4 1.44 -46.41 -14.71
N PHE A 5 0.20 -46.72 -15.11
CA PHE A 5 -0.79 -45.74 -15.48
C PHE A 5 -1.30 -44.93 -14.26
N ASN A 6 -1.32 -45.55 -13.09
CA ASN A 6 -1.75 -44.90 -11.85
C ASN A 6 -0.69 -43.91 -11.31
N SER A 7 0.58 -44.21 -11.51
CA SER A 7 1.69 -43.35 -11.11
C SER A 7 1.74 -42.04 -11.92
N HIS A 8 1.53 -42.12 -13.23
CA HIS A 8 1.51 -40.92 -14.07
C HIS A 8 0.33 -39.98 -13.76
N ARG A 9 -0.85 -40.54 -13.50
CA ARG A 9 -2.04 -39.75 -13.10
C ARG A 9 -1.84 -39.07 -11.74
N LEU A 10 -1.22 -39.76 -10.79
CA LEU A 10 -0.93 -39.21 -9.46
C LEU A 10 0.08 -38.06 -9.55
N ASN A 11 1.13 -38.21 -10.35
CA ASN A 11 2.15 -37.19 -10.54
C ASN A 11 1.60 -35.94 -11.24
N ILE A 12 0.69 -36.10 -12.19
CA ILE A 12 0.02 -34.97 -12.87
C ILE A 12 -0.88 -34.21 -11.90
N VAL A 13 -1.64 -34.91 -11.05
CA VAL A 13 -2.52 -34.27 -10.06
C VAL A 13 -1.72 -33.52 -9.01
N ILE A 14 -0.61 -34.09 -8.51
CA ILE A 14 0.31 -33.44 -7.57
C ILE A 14 0.96 -32.20 -8.20
N GLY A 15 1.38 -32.30 -9.46
CA GLY A 15 1.93 -31.16 -10.19
C GLY A 15 0.95 -30.00 -10.37
N ILE A 16 -0.30 -30.28 -10.68
CA ILE A 16 -1.35 -29.27 -10.83
C ILE A 16 -1.68 -28.59 -9.48
N VAL A 17 -1.74 -29.35 -8.41
CA VAL A 17 -2.01 -28.82 -7.06
C VAL A 17 -0.86 -27.91 -6.57
N LEU A 18 0.38 -28.29 -6.85
CA LEU A 18 1.55 -27.45 -6.54
C LEU A 18 1.58 -26.16 -7.37
N TRP A 19 1.15 -26.18 -8.62
CA TRP A 19 1.09 -24.98 -9.47
C TRP A 19 0.00 -23.99 -9.01
N ILE A 20 -1.14 -24.48 -8.57
CA ILE A 20 -2.24 -23.65 -8.07
C ILE A 20 -1.84 -22.99 -6.74
N GLY A 21 -1.06 -23.65 -5.89
CA GLY A 21 -0.60 -23.11 -4.60
C GLY A 21 0.37 -21.93 -4.71
N LEU A 22 1.13 -21.82 -5.81
CA LEU A 22 2.11 -20.74 -6.02
C LEU A 22 1.48 -19.42 -6.51
N SER A 23 0.24 -19.44 -6.99
CA SER A 23 -0.40 -18.26 -7.58
C SER A 23 -1.06 -17.34 -6.55
N ILE A 24 -1.15 -17.72 -5.28
CA ILE A 24 -1.91 -17.00 -4.24
C ILE A 24 -1.04 -15.95 -3.49
N THR A 25 0.28 -15.99 -3.67
CA THR A 25 1.19 -15.14 -2.89
C THR A 25 1.38 -13.71 -3.41
N GLN A 26 0.85 -13.36 -4.58
CA GLN A 26 1.01 -12.01 -5.15
C GLN A 26 -0.07 -11.00 -4.72
N ALA A 27 -1.13 -11.42 -4.05
CA ALA A 27 -2.21 -10.53 -3.59
C ALA A 27 -1.90 -9.82 -2.25
N ALA A 28 -0.78 -10.17 -1.58
CA ALA A 28 -0.47 -9.69 -0.24
C ALA A 28 0.23 -8.32 -0.18
N ASP A 29 0.70 -7.79 -1.31
CA ASP A 29 1.50 -6.55 -1.35
C ASP A 29 0.67 -5.29 -1.65
N PHE A 30 -0.63 -5.37 -1.64
CA PHE A 30 -1.49 -4.22 -1.89
C PHE A 30 -2.46 -3.99 -0.72
N PRO A 31 -2.58 -2.76 -0.20
CA PRO A 31 -2.01 -1.49 -0.64
C PRO A 31 -0.55 -1.31 -0.20
N GLU A 32 0.25 -0.63 -1.01
CA GLU A 32 1.62 -0.27 -0.67
C GLU A 32 1.65 0.64 0.56
N LYS A 33 2.67 0.47 1.39
CA LYS A 33 2.93 1.35 2.54
C LYS A 33 3.30 2.75 2.06
N GLY A 34 3.10 3.76 2.90
CA GLY A 34 3.52 5.11 2.64
C GLY A 34 5.05 5.25 2.66
N ASP A 35 5.56 6.11 1.77
CA ASP A 35 6.98 6.44 1.65
C ASP A 35 7.23 7.83 2.25
N PHE A 36 8.16 7.93 3.19
CA PHE A 36 8.49 9.17 3.89
C PHE A 36 9.00 10.27 2.94
N VAL A 37 9.92 9.96 2.04
CA VAL A 37 10.54 10.95 1.15
C VAL A 37 9.55 11.45 0.10
N LYS A 38 8.81 10.53 -0.50
CA LYS A 38 7.74 10.89 -1.44
C LYS A 38 6.65 11.69 -0.73
N GLY A 39 6.34 11.35 0.51
CA GLY A 39 5.38 12.07 1.34
C GLY A 39 5.79 13.49 1.63
N ALA A 40 7.03 13.72 2.02
CA ALA A 40 7.58 15.05 2.25
C ALA A 40 7.49 15.93 1.00
N LYS A 41 7.84 15.37 -0.15
CA LYS A 41 7.77 16.06 -1.44
C LYS A 41 6.33 16.35 -1.87
N ALA A 42 5.44 15.38 -1.75
CA ALA A 42 4.04 15.55 -2.09
C ALA A 42 3.35 16.57 -1.15
N TRP A 43 3.66 16.56 0.13
CA TRP A 43 3.20 17.53 1.12
C TRP A 43 3.64 18.96 0.76
N ALA A 44 4.92 19.17 0.49
CA ALA A 44 5.44 20.48 0.10
C ALA A 44 4.81 21.00 -1.20
N ASN A 45 4.60 20.12 -2.19
CA ASN A 45 4.10 20.51 -3.49
C ASN A 45 2.58 20.76 -3.52
N ASN A 46 1.81 20.09 -2.67
CA ASN A 46 0.35 20.13 -2.75
C ASN A 46 -0.30 20.97 -1.64
N CYS A 47 0.24 21.01 -0.44
CA CYS A 47 -0.44 21.61 0.70
C CYS A 47 -0.31 23.15 0.76
N THR A 48 0.69 23.73 0.10
CA THR A 48 0.87 25.20 0.03
C THR A 48 -0.06 25.89 -0.93
N ARG A 49 -0.76 25.16 -1.80
CA ARG A 49 -1.58 25.76 -2.88
C ARG A 49 -2.81 26.51 -2.38
N CYS A 50 -3.31 26.16 -1.21
CA CYS A 50 -4.56 26.73 -0.69
C CYS A 50 -4.36 27.58 0.56
N HIS A 51 -3.40 27.22 1.42
CA HIS A 51 -3.09 27.96 2.67
C HIS A 51 -1.66 27.64 3.12
N ASN A 52 -1.22 28.25 4.22
CA ASN A 52 0.09 27.96 4.80
C ASN A 52 0.19 26.51 5.26
N LEU A 53 1.40 25.94 5.12
CA LEU A 53 1.70 24.60 5.62
C LEU A 53 1.53 24.53 7.14
N ARG A 54 0.90 23.46 7.61
CA ARG A 54 0.89 23.11 9.02
C ARG A 54 2.16 22.32 9.36
N ASP A 55 2.77 22.65 10.50
CA ASP A 55 3.87 21.86 11.04
C ASP A 55 3.36 20.45 11.39
N ALA A 56 4.17 19.43 11.12
CA ALA A 56 3.83 18.06 11.44
C ALA A 56 3.57 17.85 12.95
N LYS A 57 4.15 18.68 13.80
CA LYS A 57 3.99 18.66 15.27
C LYS A 57 2.70 19.28 15.79
N GLU A 58 1.94 19.96 14.93
CA GLU A 58 0.67 20.60 15.36
C GLU A 58 -0.44 19.60 15.70
N LEU A 59 -0.42 18.43 15.07
CA LEU A 59 -1.45 17.42 15.28
C LEU A 59 -0.82 16.08 15.71
N ARG A 60 -1.58 15.28 16.47
CA ARG A 60 -1.23 13.92 16.81
C ARG A 60 -1.40 12.99 15.62
N ASP A 61 -0.80 11.81 15.67
CA ASP A 61 -0.84 10.81 14.61
C ASP A 61 -2.27 10.44 14.17
N ASP A 62 -3.18 10.28 15.13
CA ASP A 62 -4.58 9.98 14.87
C ASP A 62 -5.32 11.15 14.19
N GLN A 63 -5.00 12.39 14.56
CA GLN A 63 -5.54 13.58 13.94
C GLN A 63 -5.02 13.78 12.52
N TRP A 64 -3.76 13.42 12.26
CA TRP A 64 -3.20 13.45 10.92
C TRP A 64 -3.90 12.45 9.99
N ILE A 65 -4.32 11.28 10.48
CA ILE A 65 -5.11 10.33 9.69
C ILE A 65 -6.36 11.01 9.12
N THR A 66 -7.19 11.56 9.99
CA THR A 66 -8.44 12.22 9.59
C THR A 66 -8.22 13.42 8.69
N THR A 67 -7.25 14.26 9.03
CA THR A 67 -6.93 15.48 8.29
C THR A 67 -6.42 15.16 6.89
N THR A 68 -5.50 14.22 6.75
CA THR A 68 -4.91 13.84 5.46
C THR A 68 -5.95 13.21 4.54
N PHE A 69 -6.81 12.34 5.06
CA PHE A 69 -7.90 11.76 4.25
C PHE A 69 -8.95 12.80 3.85
N HIS A 70 -9.25 13.75 4.71
CA HIS A 70 -10.12 14.88 4.35
C HIS A 70 -9.52 15.72 3.22
N MET A 71 -8.24 16.03 3.32
CA MET A 71 -7.53 16.84 2.33
C MET A 71 -7.30 16.12 1.01
N ARG A 72 -7.32 14.78 0.99
CA ARG A 72 -7.17 13.98 -0.23
C ARG A 72 -8.10 14.45 -1.35
N VAL A 73 -9.37 14.63 -1.05
CA VAL A 73 -10.38 15.05 -2.03
C VAL A 73 -10.14 16.48 -2.48
N ARG A 74 -9.84 17.36 -1.56
CA ARG A 74 -9.64 18.80 -1.83
C ARG A 74 -8.37 19.07 -2.62
N ALA A 75 -7.29 18.35 -2.34
CA ALA A 75 -6.01 18.50 -3.03
C ALA A 75 -5.87 17.62 -4.28
N GLY A 76 -6.84 16.75 -4.55
CA GLY A 76 -6.81 15.85 -5.71
C GLY A 76 -5.70 14.79 -5.62
N LEU A 77 -5.43 14.26 -4.43
CA LEU A 77 -4.38 13.29 -4.19
C LEU A 77 -4.82 11.86 -4.55
N THR A 78 -3.89 11.07 -5.07
CA THR A 78 -4.07 9.62 -5.19
C THR A 78 -4.08 8.97 -3.80
N GLY A 79 -4.52 7.71 -3.72
CA GLY A 79 -4.46 6.95 -2.47
C GLY A 79 -3.03 6.75 -1.98
N GLN A 80 -2.08 6.55 -2.90
CA GLN A 80 -0.66 6.39 -2.56
C GLN A 80 -0.04 7.70 -2.06
N GLU A 81 -0.26 8.81 -2.73
CA GLU A 81 0.20 10.13 -2.27
C GLU A 81 -0.36 10.46 -0.88
N THR A 82 -1.60 10.10 -0.61
CA THR A 82 -2.22 10.29 0.71
C THR A 82 -1.51 9.48 1.79
N ARG A 83 -1.17 8.21 1.52
CA ARG A 83 -0.41 7.36 2.45
C ARG A 83 1.02 7.86 2.64
N ASP A 84 1.66 8.31 1.58
CA ASP A 84 3.02 8.87 1.63
C ASP A 84 3.06 10.13 2.50
N ILE A 85 2.14 11.06 2.29
CA ILE A 85 2.01 12.28 3.10
C ILE A 85 1.73 11.94 4.56
N LEU A 86 0.81 11.03 4.82
CA LEU A 86 0.49 10.61 6.19
C LEU A 86 1.71 10.01 6.89
N THR A 87 2.46 9.16 6.21
CA THR A 87 3.70 8.56 6.73
C THR A 87 4.71 9.65 7.09
N PHE A 88 4.91 10.62 6.20
CA PHE A 88 5.80 11.75 6.46
C PHE A 88 5.37 12.54 7.70
N LEU A 89 4.11 12.91 7.80
CA LEU A 89 3.58 13.72 8.90
C LEU A 89 3.68 12.99 10.26
N GLN A 90 3.34 11.71 10.30
CA GLN A 90 3.42 10.91 11.52
C GLN A 90 4.85 10.66 11.97
N GLN A 91 5.78 10.46 11.07
CA GLN A 91 7.20 10.26 11.40
C GLN A 91 7.93 11.56 11.73
N SER A 92 7.40 12.69 11.33
CA SER A 92 7.93 14.03 11.61
C SER A 92 7.31 14.69 12.83
N ASN A 93 6.32 14.07 13.38
CA ASN A 93 5.58 14.55 14.54
C ASN A 93 6.39 14.51 15.85
#